data_70b0fb45ed4e8974382d45514d0b4025
#
_entry.id   70b0fb45ed4e8974382d45514d0b4025
#
_cell.length_a   1.000
_cell.length_b   1.000
_cell.length_c   1.000
_cell.angle_alpha   90.00
_cell.angle_beta   90.00
_cell.angle_gamma   90.00
#
_symmetry.space_group_name_H-M   'P 1'
#
loop_
_entity.id
_entity.type
_entity.pdbx_description
1 polymer ?
#
loop_
_entity_poly.entity_id
_entity_poly.type
_entity_poly.pdbx_seq_one_letter_code
_entity_poly.pdbx_strand_id
1 'polypeptide(L)'
;MNPNRLNLNLSFSLEGIPVQAVNMTCERFLRTIPSHSHGSGSYEIHYIPTGYGKLTADGHIFDIGPNTLFVTGPHVEHAQAPRPQEPMLEYCVYLKIKENARRKEDAPVMDSFTATPFWFGADTQGVHGLMHQLAAELERRPIGYLDQARLLLSQLLIYIVRNYQSARPGQTVPAQSSLTDLTSVIIEEYFLYEYRNLSLEELAKRLGRSPRQTQRLLLEYYGKSYQQKKAEAKMSAAAILLADKSKNITSISEELGYSSPEHFSAAFRCYYGTTPREYRKGL
;
A
#
# COMPACT_ATOMS: atom_id res chain seq x y z
N MET A 1 10.47 -14.51 1.11
CA MET A 1 9.63 -13.85 2.15
C MET A 1 10.46 -12.71 2.71
N ASN A 2 9.87 -11.52 2.84
CA ASN A 2 10.54 -10.38 3.46
C ASN A 2 10.71 -10.69 4.97
N PRO A 3 11.94 -10.72 5.53
CA PRO A 3 12.18 -11.09 6.93
C PRO A 3 11.56 -10.11 7.95
N ASN A 4 11.16 -8.92 7.50
CA ASN A 4 10.59 -7.87 8.34
C ASN A 4 9.04 -7.85 8.32
N ARG A 5 8.40 -8.87 7.72
CA ARG A 5 6.94 -8.97 7.62
C ARG A 5 6.38 -9.92 8.67
N LEU A 6 5.55 -9.40 9.54
CA LEU A 6 4.80 -10.16 10.53
C LEU A 6 3.40 -10.45 9.97
N ASN A 7 3.14 -11.73 9.63
CA ASN A 7 1.81 -12.16 9.22
C ASN A 7 0.88 -12.14 10.43
N LEU A 8 -0.13 -11.28 10.38
CA LEU A 8 -1.16 -11.15 11.41
C LEU A 8 -2.29 -12.15 11.17
N ASN A 9 -2.91 -12.08 10.01
CA ASN A 9 -4.13 -12.80 9.65
C ASN A 9 -5.15 -12.88 10.81
N LEU A 10 -5.35 -11.74 11.49
CA LEU A 10 -6.07 -11.61 12.74
C LEU A 10 -7.38 -10.86 12.51
N SER A 11 -8.50 -11.52 12.80
CA SER A 11 -9.84 -10.89 12.74
C SER A 11 -10.24 -10.35 14.11
N PHE A 12 -10.83 -9.14 14.11
CA PHE A 12 -11.46 -8.53 15.27
C PHE A 12 -12.67 -7.71 14.83
N SER A 13 -13.40 -7.13 15.78
CA SER A 13 -14.54 -6.27 15.50
C SER A 13 -14.42 -4.98 16.30
N LEU A 14 -14.65 -3.84 15.66
CA LEU A 14 -14.77 -2.55 16.31
C LEU A 14 -16.14 -1.97 15.98
N GLU A 15 -16.91 -1.59 17.00
CA GLU A 15 -18.28 -1.07 16.84
C GLU A 15 -19.22 -2.03 16.03
N GLY A 16 -18.95 -3.34 16.12
CA GLY A 16 -19.70 -4.36 15.38
C GLY A 16 -19.28 -4.54 13.92
N ILE A 17 -18.33 -3.75 13.42
CA ILE A 17 -17.80 -3.85 12.06
C ILE A 17 -16.60 -4.80 12.06
N PRO A 18 -16.61 -5.88 11.25
CA PRO A 18 -15.49 -6.80 11.16
C PRO A 18 -14.29 -6.16 10.47
N VAL A 19 -13.12 -6.30 11.09
CA VAL A 19 -11.83 -5.85 10.57
C VAL A 19 -10.88 -7.04 10.55
N GLN A 20 -10.11 -7.18 9.49
CA GLN A 20 -9.03 -8.14 9.39
C GLN A 20 -7.70 -7.41 9.28
N ALA A 21 -6.81 -7.62 10.24
CA ALA A 21 -5.42 -7.24 10.12
C ALA A 21 -4.68 -8.34 9.37
N VAL A 22 -4.16 -8.01 8.20
CA VAL A 22 -3.54 -8.97 7.28
C VAL A 22 -2.06 -9.15 7.60
N ASN A 23 -1.34 -8.05 7.71
CA ASN A 23 0.07 -8.04 8.07
C ASN A 23 0.47 -6.74 8.77
N MET A 24 1.65 -6.79 9.36
CA MET A 24 2.40 -5.64 9.83
C MET A 24 3.83 -5.74 9.31
N THR A 25 4.39 -4.64 8.84
CA THR A 25 5.80 -4.52 8.50
C THR A 25 6.48 -3.51 9.41
N CYS A 26 7.75 -3.74 9.69
CA CYS A 26 8.64 -2.79 10.34
C CYS A 26 9.96 -2.85 9.58
N GLU A 27 10.18 -1.89 8.67
CA GLU A 27 11.36 -1.96 7.81
C GLU A 27 11.97 -0.59 7.54
N ARG A 28 13.29 -0.61 7.27
CA ARG A 28 14.02 0.56 6.80
C ARG A 28 13.96 0.62 5.29
N PHE A 29 13.34 1.65 4.76
CA PHE A 29 13.24 1.86 3.31
C PHE A 29 14.55 2.39 2.74
N LEU A 30 15.21 1.54 1.96
CA LEU A 30 16.42 1.87 1.20
C LEU A 30 16.14 2.14 -0.28
N ARG A 31 14.90 1.92 -0.72
CA ARG A 31 14.46 2.05 -2.10
C ARG A 31 13.07 2.66 -2.18
N THR A 32 12.77 3.27 -3.31
CA THR A 32 11.43 3.80 -3.62
C THR A 32 10.42 2.67 -3.74
N ILE A 33 9.25 2.85 -3.12
CA ILE A 33 8.05 2.04 -3.37
C ILE A 33 7.34 2.67 -4.57
N PRO A 34 7.11 1.92 -5.66
CA PRO A 34 6.46 2.45 -6.86
C PRO A 34 5.01 2.86 -6.60
N SER A 35 4.46 3.70 -7.49
CA SER A 35 3.05 4.07 -7.43
C SER A 35 2.17 2.83 -7.56
N HIS A 36 1.27 2.67 -6.61
CA HIS A 36 0.29 1.59 -6.55
C HIS A 36 -0.95 2.07 -5.80
N SER A 37 -2.01 1.28 -5.86
CA SER A 37 -3.24 1.52 -5.12
C SER A 37 -3.85 0.21 -4.67
N HIS A 38 -4.57 0.25 -3.57
CA HIS A 38 -5.24 -0.92 -3.02
C HIS A 38 -6.69 -1.03 -3.50
N GLY A 39 -7.23 -2.25 -3.47
CA GLY A 39 -8.63 -2.51 -3.80
C GLY A 39 -9.58 -2.08 -2.68
N SER A 40 -10.89 -2.22 -2.96
CA SER A 40 -11.97 -1.87 -2.01
C SER A 40 -11.79 -2.52 -0.65
N GLY A 41 -12.08 -1.75 0.40
CA GLY A 41 -11.97 -2.18 1.80
C GLY A 41 -10.54 -2.34 2.33
N SER A 42 -9.52 -2.04 1.53
CA SER A 42 -8.10 -2.13 1.91
C SER A 42 -7.57 -0.81 2.44
N TYR A 43 -6.87 -0.87 3.55
CA TYR A 43 -6.26 0.31 4.20
C TYR A 43 -4.85 -0.02 4.66
N GLU A 44 -3.92 0.92 4.45
CA GLU A 44 -2.60 0.89 5.08
C GLU A 44 -2.46 2.09 6.02
N ILE A 45 -1.96 1.80 7.22
CA ILE A 45 -1.65 2.80 8.25
C ILE A 45 -0.14 2.82 8.38
N HIS A 46 0.48 3.94 8.02
CA HIS A 46 1.92 4.14 7.99
C HIS A 46 2.35 5.12 9.09
N TYR A 47 3.35 4.74 9.87
CA TYR A 47 3.97 5.62 10.85
C TYR A 47 5.49 5.63 10.67
N ILE A 48 6.06 6.83 10.62
CA ILE A 48 7.50 7.05 10.42
C ILE A 48 8.13 7.58 11.71
N PRO A 49 8.83 6.74 12.49
CA PRO A 49 9.51 7.20 13.71
C PRO A 49 10.80 7.97 13.41
N THR A 50 11.53 7.62 12.35
CA THR A 50 12.82 8.22 12.00
C THR A 50 13.05 8.21 10.48
N GLY A 51 13.93 9.11 10.04
CA GLY A 51 14.31 9.26 8.63
C GLY A 51 13.38 10.21 7.89
N TYR A 52 13.69 10.44 6.60
CA TYR A 52 13.02 11.40 5.75
C TYR A 52 12.75 10.83 4.37
N GLY A 53 11.73 11.39 3.71
CA GLY A 53 11.35 10.97 2.37
C GLY A 53 10.24 11.84 1.80
N LYS A 54 9.62 11.32 0.75
CA LYS A 54 8.43 11.91 0.11
C LYS A 54 7.36 10.86 -0.09
N LEU A 55 6.13 11.23 0.17
CA LEU A 55 4.93 10.52 -0.25
C LEU A 55 4.35 11.27 -1.45
N THR A 56 4.07 10.57 -2.53
CA THR A 56 3.18 11.05 -3.59
C THR A 56 1.86 10.33 -3.41
N ALA A 57 0.76 11.07 -3.25
CA ALA A 57 -0.57 10.50 -3.13
C ALA A 57 -1.56 11.36 -3.92
N ASP A 58 -2.38 10.73 -4.78
CA ASP A 58 -3.35 11.40 -5.66
C ASP A 58 -2.77 12.63 -6.39
N GLY A 59 -1.54 12.52 -6.89
CA GLY A 59 -0.83 13.58 -7.61
C GLY A 59 -0.23 14.69 -6.74
N HIS A 60 -0.41 14.64 -5.42
CA HIS A 60 0.19 15.59 -4.48
C HIS A 60 1.46 15.01 -3.84
N ILE A 61 2.43 15.87 -3.53
CA ILE A 61 3.69 15.47 -2.88
C ILE A 61 3.70 16.00 -1.45
N PHE A 62 3.98 15.10 -0.51
CA PHE A 62 4.08 15.38 0.92
C PHE A 62 5.49 15.05 1.40
N ASP A 63 6.09 15.94 2.19
CA ASP A 63 7.37 15.67 2.84
C ASP A 63 7.17 14.78 4.08
N ILE A 64 7.86 13.65 4.09
CA ILE A 64 7.87 12.71 5.21
C ILE A 64 9.06 13.01 6.12
N GLY A 65 8.81 13.03 7.42
CA GLY A 65 9.83 13.15 8.48
C GLY A 65 9.45 12.35 9.72
N PRO A 66 10.26 12.42 10.79
CA PRO A 66 9.93 11.80 12.07
C PRO A 66 8.56 12.25 12.59
N ASN A 67 7.81 11.33 13.19
CA ASN A 67 6.44 11.51 13.67
C ASN A 67 5.39 11.72 12.55
N THR A 68 5.71 11.43 11.30
CA THR A 68 4.71 11.43 10.22
C THR A 68 3.82 10.19 10.35
N LEU A 69 2.51 10.42 10.27
CA LEU A 69 1.46 9.42 10.21
C LEU A 69 0.64 9.66 8.95
N PHE A 70 0.36 8.63 8.19
CA PHE A 70 -0.57 8.72 7.07
C PHE A 70 -1.34 7.42 6.86
N VAL A 71 -2.49 7.53 6.24
CA VAL A 71 -3.36 6.40 5.90
C VAL A 71 -3.68 6.46 4.42
N THR A 72 -3.53 5.34 3.74
CA THR A 72 -3.92 5.14 2.35
C THR A 72 -4.98 4.06 2.29
N GLY A 73 -6.17 4.44 1.86
CA GLY A 73 -7.34 3.57 1.74
C GLY A 73 -7.61 3.12 0.32
N PRO A 74 -8.82 2.62 0.05
CA PRO A 74 -9.20 2.09 -1.25
C PRO A 74 -8.99 3.08 -2.38
N HIS A 75 -8.36 2.60 -3.46
CA HIS A 75 -8.11 3.33 -4.71
C HIS A 75 -7.22 4.58 -4.62
N VAL A 76 -6.66 4.90 -3.45
CA VAL A 76 -5.69 5.98 -3.29
C VAL A 76 -4.38 5.56 -3.95
N GLU A 77 -4.03 6.21 -5.06
CA GLU A 77 -2.75 5.97 -5.74
C GLU A 77 -1.62 6.66 -4.97
N HIS A 78 -0.62 5.88 -4.55
CA HIS A 78 0.46 6.41 -3.73
C HIS A 78 1.81 5.74 -4.03
N ALA A 79 2.89 6.50 -3.78
CA ALA A 79 4.29 6.09 -3.90
C ALA A 79 5.11 6.71 -2.79
N GLN A 80 6.14 6.01 -2.33
CA GLN A 80 7.05 6.51 -1.30
C GLN A 80 8.50 6.50 -1.81
N ALA A 81 9.23 7.59 -1.58
CA ALA A 81 10.64 7.71 -1.92
C ALA A 81 11.44 8.13 -0.68
N PRO A 82 12.33 7.27 -0.15
CA PRO A 82 13.19 7.64 0.97
C PRO A 82 14.27 8.63 0.53
N ARG A 83 14.75 9.46 1.48
CA ARG A 83 15.97 10.24 1.27
C ARG A 83 17.18 9.31 1.42
N PRO A 84 18.06 9.18 0.42
CA PRO A 84 19.15 8.18 0.45
C PRO A 84 20.09 8.28 1.65
N GLN A 85 20.36 9.48 2.14
CA GLN A 85 21.28 9.74 3.27
C GLN A 85 20.62 9.50 4.63
N GLU A 86 19.30 9.58 4.70
CA GLU A 86 18.50 9.47 5.93
C GLU A 86 17.24 8.60 5.67
N PRO A 87 17.43 7.30 5.35
CA PRO A 87 16.33 6.43 4.97
C PRO A 87 15.30 6.27 6.09
N MET A 88 14.03 6.26 5.70
CA MET A 88 12.90 6.11 6.62
C MET A 88 12.91 4.75 7.30
N LEU A 89 12.65 4.71 8.60
CA LEU A 89 12.09 3.54 9.27
C LEU A 89 10.57 3.68 9.23
N GLU A 90 9.85 2.63 8.84
CA GLU A 90 8.39 2.64 8.77
C GLU A 90 7.79 1.46 9.50
N TYR A 91 6.73 1.74 10.25
CA TYR A 91 5.74 0.77 10.66
C TYR A 91 4.53 0.88 9.74
N CYS A 92 4.12 -0.21 9.11
CA CYS A 92 2.91 -0.25 8.31
C CYS A 92 2.00 -1.39 8.78
N VAL A 93 0.72 -1.11 8.99
CA VAL A 93 -0.32 -2.10 9.28
C VAL A 93 -1.32 -2.12 8.13
N TYR A 94 -1.45 -3.28 7.47
CA TYR A 94 -2.41 -3.50 6.40
C TYR A 94 -3.71 -4.11 6.96
N LEU A 95 -4.82 -3.43 6.70
CA LEU A 95 -6.15 -3.80 7.17
C LEU A 95 -7.11 -4.06 6.01
N LYS A 96 -8.07 -4.94 6.27
CA LYS A 96 -9.26 -5.16 5.44
C LYS A 96 -10.51 -4.91 6.26
N ILE A 97 -11.43 -4.09 5.73
CA ILE A 97 -12.72 -3.78 6.36
C ILE A 97 -13.83 -4.24 5.42
N LYS A 98 -14.77 -5.02 5.94
CA LYS A 98 -15.94 -5.48 5.16
C LYS A 98 -17.01 -4.39 5.12
N GLU A 99 -17.17 -3.74 3.99
CA GLU A 99 -18.09 -2.60 3.80
C GLU A 99 -19.58 -2.96 3.98
N ASN A 100 -19.97 -4.23 3.81
CA ASN A 100 -21.36 -4.68 3.86
C ASN A 100 -21.75 -5.40 5.15
N ALA A 101 -21.00 -5.23 6.26
CA ALA A 101 -21.43 -5.76 7.54
C ALA A 101 -22.70 -5.02 7.99
N ARG A 102 -23.71 -5.78 8.48
CA ARG A 102 -24.92 -5.19 9.09
C ARG A 102 -24.46 -4.24 10.21
N ARG A 103 -24.59 -2.94 9.97
CA ARG A 103 -24.22 -1.90 10.92
C ARG A 103 -25.14 -1.99 12.13
N LYS A 104 -24.57 -1.98 13.34
CA LYS A 104 -25.29 -1.51 14.51
C LYS A 104 -25.44 0.00 14.38
N GLU A 105 -26.58 0.52 14.87
CA GLU A 105 -26.78 1.96 15.01
C GLU A 105 -25.59 2.52 15.78
N ASP A 106 -24.96 3.60 15.27
CA ASP A 106 -23.76 4.30 15.78
C ASP A 106 -22.44 3.51 15.75
N ALA A 107 -21.63 3.78 14.71
CA ALA A 107 -20.26 3.31 14.58
C ALA A 107 -19.29 4.50 14.29
N PRO A 108 -19.20 5.52 15.17
CA PRO A 108 -18.57 6.80 14.87
C PRO A 108 -17.08 6.68 14.54
N VAL A 109 -16.35 5.74 15.13
CA VAL A 109 -14.93 5.52 14.83
C VAL A 109 -14.79 4.90 13.45
N MET A 110 -15.53 3.83 13.18
CA MET A 110 -15.42 3.11 11.91
C MET A 110 -15.99 3.94 10.74
N ASP A 111 -17.07 4.69 10.96
CA ASP A 111 -17.63 5.59 9.97
C ASP A 111 -16.66 6.73 9.64
N SER A 112 -16.04 7.35 10.63
CA SER A 112 -15.01 8.38 10.43
C SER A 112 -13.78 7.83 9.71
N PHE A 113 -13.32 6.63 10.10
CA PHE A 113 -12.17 5.98 9.47
C PHE A 113 -12.45 5.66 8.00
N THR A 114 -13.57 5.03 7.68
CA THR A 114 -13.90 4.61 6.31
C THR A 114 -14.29 5.78 5.40
N ALA A 115 -14.83 6.88 5.95
CA ALA A 115 -15.11 8.11 5.22
C ALA A 115 -13.86 8.91 4.85
N THR A 116 -12.68 8.55 5.40
CA THR A 116 -11.41 9.27 5.18
C THR A 116 -10.39 8.34 4.51
N PRO A 117 -10.50 8.06 3.20
CA PRO A 117 -9.64 7.11 2.51
C PRO A 117 -8.18 7.56 2.42
N PHE A 118 -7.91 8.85 2.53
CA PHE A 118 -6.55 9.41 2.62
C PHE A 118 -6.46 10.45 3.73
N TRP A 119 -5.42 10.33 4.54
CA TRP A 119 -5.04 11.32 5.54
C TRP A 119 -3.52 11.36 5.70
N PHE A 120 -2.98 12.56 5.91
CA PHE A 120 -1.55 12.78 6.14
C PHE A 120 -1.37 13.86 7.21
N GLY A 121 -0.50 13.63 8.19
CA GLY A 121 -0.18 14.59 9.25
C GLY A 121 0.84 14.09 10.25
N ALA A 122 1.00 14.85 11.33
CA ALA A 122 1.80 14.43 12.49
C ALA A 122 0.92 13.65 13.48
N ASP A 123 1.46 12.60 14.08
CA ASP A 123 0.80 11.89 15.17
C ASP A 123 0.73 12.73 16.44
N THR A 124 -0.46 12.87 17.00
CA THR A 124 -0.74 13.59 18.25
C THR A 124 -1.27 12.67 19.36
N GLN A 125 -1.47 11.38 19.07
CA GLN A 125 -2.13 10.41 19.94
C GLN A 125 -1.19 9.35 20.53
N GLY A 126 0.08 9.28 20.08
CA GLY A 126 1.03 8.26 20.52
C GLY A 126 0.92 6.93 19.77
N VAL A 127 0.61 6.99 18.48
CA VAL A 127 0.53 5.82 17.57
C VAL A 127 1.84 5.02 17.56
N HIS A 128 3.00 5.71 17.67
CA HIS A 128 4.31 5.03 17.77
C HIS A 128 4.36 3.98 18.87
N GLY A 129 3.91 4.32 20.08
CA GLY A 129 3.90 3.38 21.21
C GLY A 129 3.05 2.14 20.93
N LEU A 130 1.88 2.31 20.31
CA LEU A 130 1.00 1.21 19.93
C LEU A 130 1.62 0.31 18.86
N MET A 131 2.21 0.89 17.81
CA MET A 131 2.88 0.14 16.75
C MET A 131 4.05 -0.68 17.29
N HIS A 132 4.85 -0.07 18.18
CA HIS A 132 5.97 -0.76 18.82
C HIS A 132 5.49 -1.92 19.73
N GLN A 133 4.44 -1.70 20.53
CA GLN A 133 3.85 -2.76 21.36
C GLN A 133 3.28 -3.89 20.51
N LEU A 134 2.54 -3.57 19.45
CA LEU A 134 1.99 -4.56 18.53
C LEU A 134 3.10 -5.41 17.89
N ALA A 135 4.18 -4.79 17.41
CA ALA A 135 5.32 -5.52 16.88
C ALA A 135 5.94 -6.46 17.93
N ALA A 136 6.15 -5.99 19.16
CA ALA A 136 6.70 -6.79 20.25
C ALA A 136 5.82 -7.99 20.63
N GLU A 137 4.50 -7.83 20.66
CA GLU A 137 3.55 -8.94 20.89
C GLU A 137 3.64 -10.00 19.80
N LEU A 138 3.71 -9.59 18.53
CA LEU A 138 3.76 -10.49 17.39
C LEU A 138 5.10 -11.23 17.27
N GLU A 139 6.19 -10.61 17.70
CA GLU A 139 7.52 -11.21 17.71
C GLU A 139 7.70 -12.21 18.85
N ARG A 140 7.37 -11.79 20.09
CA ARG A 140 7.61 -12.56 21.32
C ARG A 140 6.55 -13.60 21.61
N ARG A 141 5.32 -13.40 21.17
CA ARG A 141 4.16 -14.27 21.32
C ARG A 141 3.93 -14.77 22.76
N PRO A 142 3.87 -13.88 23.76
CA PRO A 142 3.55 -14.31 25.12
C PRO A 142 2.13 -14.86 25.20
N ILE A 143 1.79 -15.48 26.33
CA ILE A 143 0.40 -15.96 26.56
C ILE A 143 -0.57 -14.79 26.39
N GLY A 144 -1.61 -14.98 25.55
CA GLY A 144 -2.63 -13.95 25.27
C GLY A 144 -2.24 -12.94 24.19
N TYR A 145 -1.11 -13.11 23.49
CA TYR A 145 -0.61 -12.15 22.48
C TYR A 145 -1.64 -11.83 21.36
N LEU A 146 -2.46 -12.81 20.96
CA LEU A 146 -3.49 -12.56 19.94
C LEU A 146 -4.60 -11.65 20.45
N ASP A 147 -5.01 -11.79 21.71
CA ASP A 147 -6.03 -10.94 22.30
C ASP A 147 -5.47 -9.55 22.57
N GLN A 148 -4.23 -9.46 23.05
CA GLN A 148 -3.53 -8.19 23.19
C GLN A 148 -3.36 -7.48 21.84
N ALA A 149 -3.01 -8.20 20.76
CA ALA A 149 -2.92 -7.62 19.43
C ALA A 149 -4.27 -7.08 18.94
N ARG A 150 -5.41 -7.76 19.21
CA ARG A 150 -6.76 -7.25 18.88
C ARG A 150 -7.06 -5.94 19.61
N LEU A 151 -6.73 -5.85 20.90
CA LEU A 151 -6.92 -4.63 21.70
C LEU A 151 -6.08 -3.48 21.16
N LEU A 152 -4.79 -3.72 20.86
CA LEU A 152 -3.89 -2.72 20.31
C LEU A 152 -4.34 -2.23 18.92
N LEU A 153 -4.82 -3.13 18.06
CA LEU A 153 -5.38 -2.78 16.75
C LEU A 153 -6.66 -1.94 16.87
N SER A 154 -7.54 -2.29 17.81
CA SER A 154 -8.75 -1.50 18.08
C SER A 154 -8.39 -0.10 18.59
N GLN A 155 -7.43 -0.01 19.51
CA GLN A 155 -6.93 1.27 20.02
C GLN A 155 -6.23 2.09 18.92
N LEU A 156 -5.50 1.44 18.01
CA LEU A 156 -4.87 2.08 16.87
C LEU A 156 -5.90 2.78 15.99
N LEU A 157 -6.99 2.12 15.61
CA LEU A 157 -8.07 2.73 14.80
C LEU A 157 -8.69 3.94 15.51
N ILE A 158 -8.92 3.86 16.82
CA ILE A 158 -9.41 4.99 17.62
C ILE A 158 -8.41 6.17 17.57
N TYR A 159 -7.12 5.91 17.72
CA TYR A 159 -6.08 6.94 17.69
C TYR A 159 -5.94 7.58 16.30
N ILE A 160 -6.08 6.78 15.24
CA ILE A 160 -6.11 7.30 13.87
C ILE A 160 -7.25 8.31 13.69
N VAL A 161 -8.47 7.94 14.08
CA VAL A 161 -9.64 8.83 13.95
C VAL A 161 -9.49 10.10 14.80
N ARG A 162 -8.89 10.00 16.00
CA ARG A 162 -8.58 11.19 16.81
C ARG A 162 -7.54 12.10 16.15
N ASN A 163 -6.56 11.53 15.44
CA ASN A 163 -5.62 12.33 14.64
C ASN A 163 -6.35 13.04 13.49
N TYR A 164 -7.34 12.41 12.82
CA TYR A 164 -8.16 13.06 11.79
C TYR A 164 -8.88 14.30 12.33
N GLN A 165 -9.40 14.22 13.54
CA GLN A 165 -10.13 15.32 14.19
C GLN A 165 -9.23 16.47 14.66
N SER A 166 -7.98 16.17 14.97
CA SER A 166 -6.99 17.16 15.43
C SER A 166 -6.42 18.01 14.31
N ALA A 167 -6.52 17.56 13.07
CA ALA A 167 -6.10 18.27 11.86
C ALA A 167 -7.33 18.79 11.11
N ARG A 168 -7.28 20.05 10.60
CA ARG A 168 -8.36 20.61 9.76
C ARG A 168 -8.58 19.72 8.52
N PRO A 169 -9.85 19.50 8.09
CA PRO A 169 -10.17 18.49 7.11
C PRO A 169 -9.59 18.79 5.72
N GLY A 170 -8.84 17.82 5.17
CA GLY A 170 -8.53 17.70 3.75
C GLY A 170 -9.42 16.64 3.11
N GLN A 171 -9.82 16.89 1.91
CA GLN A 171 -10.87 16.30 1.06
C GLN A 171 -11.09 14.78 1.12
N THR A 172 -12.36 14.37 1.09
CA THR A 172 -12.86 12.98 1.05
C THR A 172 -13.22 12.53 -0.37
N VAL A 173 -12.98 11.25 -0.71
CA VAL A 173 -13.40 10.57 -1.94
C VAL A 173 -14.27 9.34 -1.59
N PRO A 174 -15.38 9.02 -2.32
CA PRO A 174 -16.32 7.96 -1.93
C PRO A 174 -15.86 6.54 -2.24
N ALA A 175 -16.28 5.56 -1.42
CA ALA A 175 -15.88 4.15 -1.44
C ALA A 175 -16.71 3.23 -2.36
N GLN A 176 -16.10 2.16 -2.89
CA GLN A 176 -16.74 1.08 -3.67
C GLN A 176 -16.33 -0.34 -3.15
N SER A 177 -17.13 -1.36 -3.49
CA SER A 177 -17.25 -2.73 -2.94
C SER A 177 -16.01 -3.65 -2.78
N SER A 178 -16.03 -4.61 -1.83
CA SER A 178 -14.88 -5.35 -1.24
C SER A 178 -14.55 -6.76 -1.80
N LEU A 179 -13.25 -7.15 -1.77
CA LEU A 179 -12.68 -8.49 -2.04
C LEU A 179 -12.43 -9.30 -0.75
N THR A 180 -12.32 -10.64 -0.88
CA THR A 180 -11.82 -11.50 0.20
C THR A 180 -10.31 -11.27 0.44
N ASP A 181 -9.91 -11.20 1.69
CA ASP A 181 -8.66 -10.62 2.19
C ASP A 181 -7.35 -11.16 1.57
N LEU A 182 -7.23 -12.48 1.39
CA LEU A 182 -6.04 -13.10 0.78
C LEU A 182 -5.92 -12.82 -0.72
N THR A 183 -7.03 -12.67 -1.43
CA THR A 183 -7.05 -12.47 -2.88
C THR A 183 -6.44 -11.14 -3.30
N SER A 184 -6.75 -10.06 -2.57
CA SER A 184 -6.19 -8.74 -2.89
C SER A 184 -4.69 -8.67 -2.58
N VAL A 185 -4.25 -9.23 -1.45
CA VAL A 185 -2.83 -9.29 -1.09
C VAL A 185 -2.01 -10.02 -2.16
N ILE A 186 -2.50 -11.19 -2.61
CA ILE A 186 -1.83 -11.95 -3.68
C ILE A 186 -1.74 -11.11 -4.97
N ILE A 187 -2.81 -10.39 -5.34
CA ILE A 187 -2.82 -9.55 -6.55
C ILE A 187 -1.84 -8.39 -6.41
N GLU A 188 -1.88 -7.67 -5.30
CA GLU A 188 -1.05 -6.49 -5.05
C GLU A 188 0.43 -6.87 -4.99
N GLU A 189 0.80 -7.90 -4.23
CA GLU A 189 2.17 -8.41 -4.19
C GLU A 189 2.67 -8.87 -5.56
N TYR A 190 1.81 -9.55 -6.32
CA TYR A 190 2.17 -10.04 -7.64
C TYR A 190 2.57 -8.90 -8.58
N PHE A 191 1.79 -7.83 -8.65
CA PHE A 191 2.10 -6.68 -9.50
C PHE A 191 3.24 -5.83 -8.95
N LEU A 192 3.37 -5.71 -7.64
CA LEU A 192 4.38 -4.86 -7.00
C LEU A 192 5.79 -5.45 -7.08
N TYR A 193 5.93 -6.76 -6.88
CA TYR A 193 7.25 -7.40 -6.74
C TYR A 193 7.68 -8.24 -7.94
N GLU A 194 6.75 -8.70 -8.78
CA GLU A 194 7.07 -9.63 -9.86
C GLU A 194 6.92 -9.03 -11.27
N TYR A 195 7.05 -7.72 -11.39
CA TYR A 195 6.86 -6.95 -12.63
C TYR A 195 7.64 -7.48 -13.84
N ARG A 196 8.71 -8.26 -13.64
CA ARG A 196 9.53 -8.82 -14.73
C ARG A 196 8.80 -9.88 -15.55
N ASN A 197 8.14 -10.83 -14.87
CA ASN A 197 7.58 -12.04 -15.47
C ASN A 197 6.06 -12.14 -15.26
N LEU A 198 5.34 -11.04 -15.37
CA LEU A 198 3.89 -11.01 -15.18
C LEU A 198 3.14 -11.85 -16.25
N SER A 199 2.41 -12.87 -15.83
CA SER A 199 1.53 -13.72 -16.64
C SER A 199 0.16 -13.84 -15.98
N LEU A 200 -0.91 -13.74 -16.77
CA LEU A 200 -2.28 -13.88 -16.28
C LEU A 200 -2.53 -15.31 -15.74
N GLU A 201 -1.93 -16.29 -16.37
CA GLU A 201 -2.03 -17.71 -16.03
C GLU A 201 -1.42 -17.98 -14.66
N GLU A 202 -0.25 -17.40 -14.37
CA GLU A 202 0.42 -17.54 -13.07
C GLU A 202 -0.38 -16.86 -11.96
N LEU A 203 -0.86 -15.64 -12.19
CA LEU A 203 -1.73 -14.95 -11.23
C LEU A 203 -3.01 -15.77 -10.97
N ALA A 204 -3.65 -16.28 -12.02
CA ALA A 204 -4.86 -17.10 -11.92
C ALA A 204 -4.62 -18.37 -11.09
N LYS A 205 -3.47 -19.03 -11.29
CA LYS A 205 -3.05 -20.21 -10.55
C LYS A 205 -2.88 -19.90 -9.05
N ARG A 206 -2.23 -18.78 -8.71
CA ARG A 206 -2.05 -18.34 -7.29
C ARG A 206 -3.37 -18.02 -6.61
N LEU A 207 -4.33 -17.52 -7.38
CA LEU A 207 -5.68 -17.21 -6.89
C LEU A 207 -6.61 -18.43 -6.85
N GLY A 208 -6.17 -19.60 -7.36
CA GLY A 208 -7.03 -20.78 -7.50
C GLY A 208 -8.22 -20.54 -8.43
N ARG A 209 -8.06 -19.70 -9.47
CA ARG A 209 -9.12 -19.27 -10.40
C ARG A 209 -8.70 -19.48 -11.84
N SER A 210 -9.70 -19.49 -12.77
CA SER A 210 -9.39 -19.44 -14.18
C SER A 210 -8.91 -18.03 -14.62
N PRO A 211 -8.13 -17.90 -15.73
CA PRO A 211 -7.72 -16.61 -16.26
C PRO A 211 -8.89 -15.64 -16.51
N ARG A 212 -10.02 -16.16 -17.00
CA ARG A 212 -11.24 -15.37 -17.25
C ARG A 212 -11.86 -14.83 -15.95
N GLN A 213 -11.90 -15.65 -14.88
CA GLN A 213 -12.38 -15.22 -13.58
C GLN A 213 -11.45 -14.18 -12.96
N THR A 214 -10.12 -14.36 -13.09
CA THR A 214 -9.11 -13.42 -12.63
C THR A 214 -9.24 -12.08 -13.33
N GLN A 215 -9.45 -12.08 -14.65
CA GLN A 215 -9.64 -10.86 -15.43
C GLN A 215 -10.90 -10.09 -15.02
N ARG A 216 -12.03 -10.80 -14.81
CA ARG A 216 -13.27 -10.21 -14.32
C ARG A 216 -13.09 -9.60 -12.93
N LEU A 217 -12.39 -10.30 -12.05
CA LEU A 217 -12.08 -9.86 -10.70
C LEU A 217 -11.24 -8.58 -10.70
N LEU A 218 -10.21 -8.48 -11.55
CA LEU A 218 -9.41 -7.27 -11.68
C LEU A 218 -10.24 -6.06 -12.14
N LEU A 219 -11.13 -6.25 -13.11
CA LEU A 219 -12.04 -5.21 -13.59
C LEU A 219 -13.04 -4.78 -12.51
N GLU A 220 -13.62 -5.74 -11.78
CA GLU A 220 -14.63 -5.49 -10.75
C GLU A 220 -14.06 -4.71 -9.55
N TYR A 221 -12.85 -5.06 -9.09
CA TYR A 221 -12.31 -4.52 -7.85
C TYR A 221 -11.25 -3.44 -8.01
N TYR A 222 -10.54 -3.40 -9.15
CA TYR A 222 -9.51 -2.39 -9.43
C TYR A 222 -9.90 -1.45 -10.57
N GLY A 223 -11.03 -1.71 -11.26
CA GLY A 223 -11.43 -0.93 -12.43
C GLY A 223 -10.47 -1.05 -13.62
N LYS A 224 -9.50 -1.98 -13.54
CA LYS A 224 -8.39 -2.11 -14.50
C LYS A 224 -8.31 -3.53 -15.04
N SER A 225 -8.06 -3.66 -16.35
CA SER A 225 -7.74 -4.95 -16.95
C SER A 225 -6.37 -5.47 -16.49
N TYR A 226 -6.11 -6.77 -16.68
CA TYR A 226 -4.78 -7.34 -16.40
C TYR A 226 -3.67 -6.62 -17.17
N GLN A 227 -3.90 -6.25 -18.43
CA GLN A 227 -2.90 -5.55 -19.24
C GLN A 227 -2.62 -4.14 -18.72
N GLN A 228 -3.63 -3.43 -18.24
CA GLN A 228 -3.46 -2.11 -17.61
C GLN A 228 -2.66 -2.23 -16.30
N LYS A 229 -3.00 -3.18 -15.43
CA LYS A 229 -2.23 -3.42 -14.18
C LYS A 229 -0.79 -3.86 -14.48
N LYS A 230 -0.56 -4.68 -15.50
CA LYS A 230 0.77 -5.09 -15.95
C LYS A 230 1.58 -3.90 -16.47
N ALA A 231 0.99 -3.04 -17.28
CA ALA A 231 1.64 -1.83 -17.80
C ALA A 231 2.01 -0.88 -16.65
N GLU A 232 1.08 -0.64 -15.73
CA GLU A 232 1.28 0.17 -14.54
C GLU A 232 2.46 -0.35 -13.69
N ALA A 233 2.48 -1.64 -13.35
CA ALA A 233 3.54 -2.26 -12.58
C ALA A 233 4.93 -2.11 -13.25
N LYS A 234 5.00 -2.37 -14.57
CA LYS A 234 6.25 -2.21 -15.32
C LYS A 234 6.71 -0.76 -15.42
N MET A 235 5.79 0.18 -15.62
CA MET A 235 6.12 1.61 -15.72
C MET A 235 6.54 2.19 -14.37
N SER A 236 5.89 1.79 -13.29
CA SER A 236 6.29 2.17 -11.93
C SER A 236 7.69 1.65 -11.58
N ALA A 237 7.99 0.39 -11.90
CA ALA A 237 9.33 -0.17 -11.73
C ALA A 237 10.36 0.54 -12.63
N ALA A 238 9.99 0.91 -13.88
CA ALA A 238 10.85 1.66 -14.79
C ALA A 238 11.27 3.03 -14.21
N ALA A 239 10.33 3.76 -13.60
CA ALA A 239 10.62 5.07 -12.99
C ALA A 239 11.69 4.96 -11.89
N ILE A 240 11.62 3.90 -11.07
CA ILE A 240 12.62 3.61 -10.03
C ILE A 240 13.98 3.28 -10.65
N LEU A 241 14.00 2.36 -11.61
CA LEU A 241 15.24 1.93 -12.26
C LEU A 241 15.92 3.08 -13.02
N LEU A 242 15.14 4.04 -13.54
CA LEU A 242 15.66 5.23 -14.18
C LEU A 242 16.36 6.21 -13.22
N ALA A 243 15.99 6.21 -11.94
CA ALA A 243 16.68 7.02 -10.92
C ALA A 243 18.10 6.50 -10.61
N ASP A 244 18.36 5.21 -10.86
CA ASP A 244 19.69 4.63 -10.77
C ASP A 244 20.53 5.00 -12.00
N LYS A 245 21.44 5.97 -11.83
CA LYS A 245 22.33 6.47 -12.90
C LYS A 245 23.36 5.43 -13.36
N SER A 246 23.59 4.36 -12.60
CA SER A 246 24.52 3.27 -13.00
C SER A 246 23.91 2.36 -14.07
N LYS A 247 22.59 2.30 -14.20
CA LYS A 247 21.88 1.48 -15.17
C LYS A 247 21.64 2.22 -16.47
N ASN A 248 21.97 1.59 -17.60
CA ASN A 248 21.62 2.13 -18.93
C ASN A 248 20.19 1.73 -19.34
N ILE A 249 19.65 2.39 -20.37
CA ILE A 249 18.27 2.15 -20.84
C ILE A 249 18.08 0.72 -21.34
N THR A 250 19.10 0.13 -21.96
CA THR A 250 19.07 -1.27 -22.45
C THR A 250 18.93 -2.25 -21.29
N SER A 251 19.76 -2.13 -20.25
CA SER A 251 19.68 -3.01 -19.08
C SER A 251 18.35 -2.86 -18.33
N ILE A 252 17.78 -1.66 -18.25
CA ILE A 252 16.46 -1.44 -17.68
C ILE A 252 15.37 -2.14 -18.51
N SER A 253 15.43 -2.02 -19.83
CA SER A 253 14.50 -2.69 -20.75
C SER A 253 14.50 -4.21 -20.54
N GLU A 254 15.69 -4.81 -20.43
CA GLU A 254 15.89 -6.24 -20.18
C GLU A 254 15.37 -6.64 -18.79
N GLU A 255 15.68 -5.85 -17.76
CA GLU A 255 15.22 -6.10 -16.39
C GLU A 255 13.70 -6.05 -16.26
N LEU A 256 13.04 -5.19 -17.04
CA LEU A 256 11.58 -5.09 -17.12
C LEU A 256 10.94 -6.15 -18.03
N GLY A 257 11.75 -6.97 -18.70
CA GLY A 257 11.28 -8.03 -19.61
C GLY A 257 10.64 -7.50 -20.88
N TYR A 258 11.20 -6.43 -21.47
CA TYR A 258 10.87 -5.98 -22.82
C TYR A 258 11.75 -6.66 -23.86
N SER A 259 11.20 -6.88 -25.06
CA SER A 259 11.91 -7.53 -26.15
C SER A 259 13.00 -6.65 -26.76
N SER A 260 12.90 -5.33 -26.61
CA SER A 260 13.93 -4.37 -27.03
C SER A 260 13.82 -3.04 -26.28
N PRO A 261 14.93 -2.24 -26.24
CA PRO A 261 14.92 -0.90 -25.66
C PRO A 261 13.97 0.07 -26.38
N GLU A 262 13.74 -0.12 -27.69
CA GLU A 262 12.81 0.69 -28.47
C GLU A 262 11.37 0.43 -28.05
N HIS A 263 11.02 -0.85 -27.86
CA HIS A 263 9.70 -1.25 -27.38
C HIS A 263 9.42 -0.73 -25.98
N PHE A 264 10.41 -0.82 -25.07
CA PHE A 264 10.33 -0.19 -23.76
C PHE A 264 10.14 1.32 -23.85
N SER A 265 10.96 2.02 -24.65
CA SER A 265 10.90 3.47 -24.79
C SER A 265 9.58 3.96 -25.35
N ALA A 266 9.00 3.24 -26.31
CA ALA A 266 7.67 3.53 -26.84
C ALA A 266 6.57 3.36 -25.77
N ALA A 267 6.59 2.25 -25.02
CA ALA A 267 5.64 1.99 -23.93
C ALA A 267 5.76 3.04 -22.82
N PHE A 268 6.98 3.40 -22.44
CA PHE A 268 7.26 4.43 -21.43
C PHE A 268 6.74 5.80 -21.86
N ARG A 269 7.01 6.21 -23.13
CA ARG A 269 6.50 7.46 -23.67
C ARG A 269 4.98 7.50 -23.75
N CYS A 270 4.34 6.37 -24.09
CA CYS A 270 2.88 6.27 -24.10
C CYS A 270 2.29 6.48 -22.69
N TYR A 271 2.97 6.00 -21.67
CA TYR A 271 2.48 6.05 -20.28
C TYR A 271 2.77 7.40 -19.58
N TYR A 272 4.01 7.92 -19.71
CA TYR A 272 4.46 9.14 -19.02
C TYR A 272 4.50 10.40 -19.92
N GLY A 273 4.21 10.29 -21.21
CA GLY A 273 4.25 11.41 -22.17
C GLY A 273 5.66 11.84 -22.57
N THR A 274 6.72 11.26 -22.01
CA THR A 274 8.12 11.60 -22.24
C THR A 274 8.99 10.36 -22.42
N THR A 275 10.16 10.49 -23.06
CA THR A 275 11.07 9.34 -23.24
C THR A 275 11.78 8.98 -21.92
N PRO A 276 12.25 7.72 -21.73
CA PRO A 276 13.03 7.34 -20.54
C PRO A 276 14.28 8.20 -20.32
N ARG A 277 14.93 8.64 -21.39
CA ARG A 277 16.13 9.53 -21.33
C ARG A 277 15.79 10.93 -20.85
N GLU A 278 14.69 11.50 -21.34
CA GLU A 278 14.19 12.81 -20.91
C GLU A 278 13.72 12.77 -19.47
N TYR A 279 12.95 11.75 -19.11
CA TYR A 279 12.49 11.50 -17.74
C TYR A 279 13.67 11.45 -16.75
N ARG A 280 14.72 10.68 -17.08
CA ARG A 280 15.97 10.61 -16.27
C ARG A 280 16.68 11.94 -16.10
N LYS A 281 16.64 12.82 -17.10
CA LYS A 281 17.27 14.17 -17.00
C LYS A 281 16.50 15.09 -16.05
N GLY A 282 15.23 14.84 -15.84
CA GLY A 282 14.39 15.60 -14.92
C GLY A 282 14.44 15.11 -13.46
N LEU A 283 15.11 13.96 -13.19
CA LEU A 283 15.39 13.43 -11.86
C LEU A 283 16.70 13.98 -11.30
#